data_7540e61bffa85bb2d64b34ae65810fc4
#
_entry.id   7540e61bffa85bb2d64b34ae65810fc4
#
_cell.length_a   1.000
_cell.length_b   1.000
_cell.length_c   1.000
_cell.angle_alpha   90.00
_cell.angle_beta   90.00
_cell.angle_gamma   90.00
#
_symmetry.space_group_name_H-M   'P 1'
#
loop_
_entity.id
_entity.type
_entity.pdbx_description
1 polymer ?
#
loop_
_entity_poly.entity_id
_entity_poly.type
_entity_poly.pdbx_seq_one_letter_code
_entity_poly.pdbx_strand_id
1 'polypeptide(L)'
;MSERLTLQGRYYRMHPPGAFLGFAEKALEFDLSDTAVLVVDIYGPDAPSNRNYSGMVSDHSKSESSIIIKERIKPVLDGARAIGLPVIYVANSAPRVALKESAYWEQKWDSQHVDKDDLYSEDDVDPREYHFGDSNVLKYDQISQPHADDYFIRKHTHSGFFDTRLDTLLRNLGVKNLICVGFALDMCLGATMMDALWRNYRVLMLRDCTYAVELPGIDPPGSWTARWITYVECAIGYTSTSAAFVDECSRVGS
;
A
#
# COMPACT_ATOMS: atom_id res chain seq x y z
N MET A 1 -22.46 13.12 18.36
CA MET A 1 -21.14 13.63 17.92
C MET A 1 -20.54 12.52 17.10
N SER A 2 -19.99 12.78 15.91
CA SER A 2 -19.31 11.72 15.16
C SER A 2 -18.09 11.24 15.96
N GLU A 3 -17.88 9.94 16.01
CA GLU A 3 -16.70 9.37 16.63
C GLU A 3 -15.49 9.72 15.78
N ARG A 4 -14.37 10.08 16.43
CA ARG A 4 -13.16 10.59 15.76
C ARG A 4 -11.91 9.89 16.23
N LEU A 5 -11.02 9.63 15.30
CA LEU A 5 -9.61 9.33 15.56
C LEU A 5 -8.80 10.62 15.62
N THR A 6 -7.86 10.71 16.56
CA THR A 6 -6.88 11.81 16.62
C THR A 6 -5.48 11.23 16.54
N LEU A 7 -4.79 11.48 15.43
CA LEU A 7 -3.46 10.96 15.18
C LEU A 7 -2.44 12.11 15.05
N GLN A 8 -1.24 11.91 15.60
CA GLN A 8 -0.13 12.80 15.31
C GLN A 8 0.38 12.53 13.90
N GLY A 9 0.20 13.50 13.03
CA GLY A 9 0.66 13.46 11.66
C GLY A 9 2.00 14.19 11.50
N ARG A 10 3.06 13.45 11.15
CA ARG A 10 4.38 14.01 10.83
C ARG A 10 4.40 14.47 9.39
N TYR A 11 5.07 15.60 9.13
CA TYR A 11 5.29 16.19 7.82
C TYR A 11 6.61 16.95 7.78
N TYR A 12 7.12 17.26 6.57
CA TYR A 12 8.36 17.98 6.40
C TYR A 12 8.12 19.39 5.84
N ARG A 13 8.69 20.40 6.47
CA ARG A 13 8.53 21.81 6.09
C ARG A 13 9.64 22.25 5.16
N MET A 14 9.36 22.29 3.85
CA MET A 14 10.31 22.71 2.81
C MET A 14 10.41 24.21 2.61
N HIS A 15 9.52 25.00 3.19
CA HIS A 15 9.48 26.45 3.01
C HIS A 15 9.83 27.19 4.30
N PRO A 16 10.41 28.40 4.20
CA PRO A 16 10.75 29.15 2.98
C PRO A 16 11.92 28.54 2.22
N PRO A 17 12.04 28.80 0.88
CA PRO A 17 13.17 28.34 0.09
C PRO A 17 14.50 28.76 0.69
N GLY A 18 15.46 27.85 0.71
CA GLY A 18 16.79 28.08 1.27
C GLY A 18 16.90 27.89 2.79
N ALA A 19 15.79 27.67 3.49
CA ALA A 19 15.78 27.40 4.92
C ALA A 19 14.76 26.30 5.25
N PHE A 20 15.07 25.04 4.91
CA PHE A 20 14.23 23.92 5.29
C PHE A 20 14.07 23.85 6.80
N LEU A 21 12.83 23.94 7.27
CA LEU A 21 12.53 23.99 8.70
C LEU A 21 12.47 22.58 9.34
N GLY A 22 12.64 21.53 8.52
CA GLY A 22 12.68 20.15 9.00
C GLY A 22 11.32 19.58 9.39
N PHE A 23 11.34 18.44 10.06
CA PHE A 23 10.15 17.74 10.47
C PHE A 23 9.32 18.52 11.49
N ALA A 24 8.03 18.36 11.41
CA ALA A 24 7.05 18.84 12.36
C ALA A 24 5.93 17.82 12.51
N GLU A 25 5.17 17.96 13.58
CA GLU A 25 3.99 17.14 13.84
C GLU A 25 2.79 18.03 14.18
N LYS A 26 1.61 17.56 13.87
CA LYS A 26 0.34 18.17 14.29
C LYS A 26 -0.72 17.12 14.54
N ALA A 27 -1.64 17.39 15.45
CA ALA A 27 -2.82 16.58 15.63
C ALA A 27 -3.73 16.67 14.39
N LEU A 28 -4.13 15.51 13.88
CA LEU A 28 -5.06 15.36 12.76
C LEU A 28 -6.30 14.64 13.28
N GLU A 29 -7.45 15.22 13.05
CA GLU A 29 -8.74 14.61 13.36
C GLU A 29 -9.30 13.94 12.10
N PHE A 30 -9.84 12.74 12.27
CA PHE A 30 -10.45 11.92 11.24
C PHE A 30 -11.82 11.46 11.74
N ASP A 31 -12.90 11.93 11.10
CA ASP A 31 -14.23 11.41 11.38
C ASP A 31 -14.34 9.97 10.85
N LEU A 32 -14.86 9.03 11.64
CA LEU A 32 -14.99 7.64 11.20
C LEU A 32 -15.88 7.52 9.97
N SER A 33 -16.91 8.38 9.86
CA SER A 33 -17.87 8.37 8.75
C SER A 33 -17.28 8.76 7.39
N ASP A 34 -16.10 9.39 7.35
CA ASP A 34 -15.45 9.83 6.09
C ASP A 34 -13.99 9.36 5.97
N THR A 35 -13.63 8.32 6.72
CA THR A 35 -12.27 7.75 6.75
C THR A 35 -12.29 6.27 6.37
N ALA A 36 -11.31 5.82 5.60
CA ALA A 36 -11.11 4.42 5.24
C ALA A 36 -9.63 4.00 5.34
N VAL A 37 -9.39 2.72 5.56
CA VAL A 37 -8.05 2.11 5.47
C VAL A 37 -7.86 1.54 4.07
N LEU A 38 -6.81 1.98 3.38
CA LEU A 38 -6.43 1.51 2.05
C LEU A 38 -5.22 0.58 2.18
N VAL A 39 -5.38 -0.66 1.72
CA VAL A 39 -4.40 -1.73 1.85
C VAL A 39 -3.91 -2.11 0.47
N VAL A 40 -2.65 -1.80 0.15
CA VAL A 40 -2.11 -1.96 -1.20
C VAL A 40 -1.13 -3.13 -1.24
N ASP A 41 -1.38 -4.07 -2.14
CA ASP A 41 -0.48 -5.18 -2.52
C ASP A 41 0.14 -5.95 -1.35
N ILE A 42 -0.66 -6.36 -0.38
CA ILE A 42 -0.20 -7.26 0.69
C ILE A 42 -0.43 -8.73 0.29
N TYR A 43 0.63 -9.41 -0.07
CA TYR A 43 0.60 -10.81 -0.49
C TYR A 43 1.27 -11.72 0.53
N GLY A 44 0.77 -12.96 0.64
CA GLY A 44 1.34 -13.96 1.53
C GLY A 44 2.71 -14.46 1.06
N PRO A 45 3.46 -15.14 1.95
CA PRO A 45 4.78 -15.67 1.64
C PRO A 45 4.74 -16.71 0.51
N ASP A 46 3.61 -17.38 0.33
CA ASP A 46 3.41 -18.41 -0.71
C ASP A 46 2.89 -17.80 -2.03
N ALA A 47 2.66 -16.48 -2.08
CA ALA A 47 2.29 -15.84 -3.33
C ALA A 47 3.46 -15.91 -4.31
N PRO A 48 3.25 -16.38 -5.56
CA PRO A 48 4.29 -16.43 -6.55
C PRO A 48 5.01 -15.09 -6.75
N SER A 49 4.31 -13.94 -6.60
CA SER A 49 4.93 -12.61 -6.59
C SER A 49 6.03 -12.45 -5.56
N ASN A 50 5.88 -13.05 -4.39
CA ASN A 50 6.89 -12.96 -3.35
C ASN A 50 8.12 -13.83 -3.66
N ARG A 51 7.97 -14.93 -4.39
CA ARG A 51 9.11 -15.74 -4.81
C ARG A 51 10.07 -14.97 -5.72
N ASN A 52 9.57 -14.05 -6.51
CA ASN A 52 10.33 -13.33 -7.52
C ASN A 52 10.91 -12.00 -7.06
N TYR A 53 10.19 -11.29 -6.20
CA TYR A 53 10.76 -10.13 -5.49
C TYR A 53 11.75 -10.55 -4.40
N SER A 54 11.67 -11.81 -3.98
CA SER A 54 12.50 -12.39 -2.93
C SER A 54 13.57 -13.35 -3.43
N GLY A 55 13.90 -13.35 -4.71
CA GLY A 55 15.12 -14.04 -5.20
C GLY A 55 16.40 -13.71 -4.39
N MET A 56 16.27 -12.79 -3.43
CA MET A 56 17.28 -12.40 -2.47
C MET A 56 17.02 -12.90 -1.03
N VAL A 57 15.88 -13.54 -0.74
CA VAL A 57 15.56 -14.00 0.62
C VAL A 57 15.21 -15.48 0.58
N SER A 58 16.10 -16.30 1.07
CA SER A 58 15.97 -17.77 1.11
C SER A 58 14.90 -18.31 2.08
N ASP A 59 14.29 -17.46 2.89
CA ASP A 59 13.24 -17.81 3.85
C ASP A 59 12.15 -16.73 3.85
N HIS A 60 11.11 -16.96 3.08
CA HIS A 60 9.99 -16.04 2.90
C HIS A 60 9.19 -15.77 4.17
N SER A 61 9.19 -16.68 5.14
CA SER A 61 8.52 -16.46 6.42
C SER A 61 9.18 -15.37 7.26
N LYS A 62 10.41 -15.00 6.92
CA LYS A 62 11.23 -13.98 7.56
C LYS A 62 11.50 -12.79 6.64
N SER A 63 10.84 -12.70 5.49
CA SER A 63 10.95 -11.52 4.65
C SER A 63 10.46 -10.28 5.40
N GLU A 64 11.06 -9.13 5.09
CA GLU A 64 10.67 -7.86 5.70
C GLU A 64 9.17 -7.58 5.51
N SER A 65 8.62 -7.89 4.33
CA SER A 65 7.19 -7.76 4.06
C SER A 65 6.34 -8.64 4.97
N SER A 66 6.70 -9.90 5.17
CA SER A 66 5.96 -10.83 6.03
C SER A 66 5.96 -10.38 7.49
N ILE A 67 7.08 -9.85 7.98
CA ILE A 67 7.19 -9.29 9.33
C ILE A 67 6.29 -8.06 9.46
N ILE A 68 6.35 -7.13 8.51
CA ILE A 68 5.52 -5.92 8.50
C ILE A 68 4.03 -6.29 8.43
N ILE A 69 3.64 -7.22 7.57
CA ILE A 69 2.25 -7.67 7.47
C ILE A 69 1.77 -8.21 8.81
N LYS A 70 2.51 -9.12 9.40
CA LYS A 70 2.12 -9.80 10.64
C LYS A 70 2.11 -8.87 11.85
N GLU A 71 3.17 -8.07 12.02
CA GLU A 71 3.40 -7.33 13.26
C GLU A 71 2.85 -5.91 13.23
N ARG A 72 2.58 -5.36 12.03
CA ARG A 72 2.15 -3.97 11.87
C ARG A 72 0.80 -3.87 11.15
N ILE A 73 0.68 -4.42 9.93
CA ILE A 73 -0.52 -4.25 9.13
C ILE A 73 -1.70 -5.00 9.73
N LYS A 74 -1.52 -6.26 10.14
CA LYS A 74 -2.62 -7.02 10.74
C LYS A 74 -3.26 -6.33 11.95
N PRO A 75 -2.53 -5.87 12.97
CA PRO A 75 -3.13 -5.10 14.08
C PRO A 75 -3.88 -3.85 13.62
N VAL A 76 -3.37 -3.15 12.59
CA VAL A 76 -4.06 -2.00 11.99
C VAL A 76 -5.39 -2.40 11.39
N LEU A 77 -5.45 -3.49 10.62
CA LEU A 77 -6.69 -3.99 10.02
C LEU A 77 -7.71 -4.41 11.08
N ASP A 78 -7.25 -5.12 12.10
CA ASP A 78 -8.11 -5.55 13.21
C ASP A 78 -8.69 -4.34 13.96
N GLY A 79 -7.84 -3.34 14.27
CA GLY A 79 -8.27 -2.10 14.91
C GLY A 79 -9.25 -1.29 14.06
N ALA A 80 -8.99 -1.16 12.76
CA ALA A 80 -9.89 -0.48 11.84
C ALA A 80 -11.28 -1.13 11.79
N ARG A 81 -11.33 -2.45 11.66
CA ARG A 81 -12.59 -3.22 11.64
C ARG A 81 -13.35 -3.10 12.96
N ALA A 82 -12.64 -3.15 14.08
CA ALA A 82 -13.25 -3.06 15.41
C ALA A 82 -14.03 -1.75 15.63
N ILE A 83 -13.62 -0.67 14.99
CA ILE A 83 -14.29 0.65 15.04
C ILE A 83 -15.13 0.96 13.80
N GLY A 84 -15.33 -0.02 12.93
CA GLY A 84 -16.22 0.10 11.75
C GLY A 84 -15.64 0.92 10.59
N LEU A 85 -14.33 1.15 10.51
CA LEU A 85 -13.73 1.78 9.35
C LEU A 85 -13.78 0.82 8.15
N PRO A 86 -14.18 1.29 6.96
CA PRO A 86 -14.04 0.51 5.73
C PRO A 86 -12.56 0.14 5.48
N VAL A 87 -12.32 -1.15 5.23
CA VAL A 87 -11.03 -1.67 4.79
C VAL A 87 -11.13 -1.99 3.31
N ILE A 88 -10.24 -1.43 2.50
CA ILE A 88 -10.26 -1.54 1.05
C ILE A 88 -8.94 -2.12 0.57
N TYR A 89 -9.00 -3.34 0.07
CA TYR A 89 -7.85 -4.01 -0.55
C TYR A 89 -7.71 -3.57 -2.00
N VAL A 90 -6.50 -3.17 -2.36
CA VAL A 90 -6.12 -2.80 -3.72
C VAL A 90 -5.00 -3.72 -4.17
N ALA A 91 -5.28 -4.61 -5.11
CA ALA A 91 -4.35 -5.64 -5.54
C ALA A 91 -4.21 -5.71 -7.06
N ASN A 92 -3.06 -6.22 -7.48
CA ASN A 92 -2.76 -6.41 -8.90
C ASN A 92 -3.71 -7.44 -9.51
N SER A 93 -4.42 -7.03 -10.52
CA SER A 93 -5.16 -7.87 -11.43
C SER A 93 -5.69 -7.00 -12.56
N ALA A 94 -5.65 -7.47 -13.80
CA ALA A 94 -6.21 -6.68 -14.90
C ALA A 94 -6.76 -7.56 -16.03
N PRO A 95 -7.71 -7.05 -16.80
CA PRO A 95 -8.09 -7.67 -18.06
C PRO A 95 -6.89 -7.73 -19.01
N ARG A 96 -6.61 -8.90 -19.55
CA ARG A 96 -5.45 -9.14 -20.44
C ARG A 96 -5.38 -8.19 -21.64
N VAL A 97 -6.55 -7.82 -22.19
CA VAL A 97 -6.64 -7.00 -23.40
C VAL A 97 -6.08 -5.59 -23.19
N ALA A 98 -6.30 -5.01 -22.02
CA ALA A 98 -5.87 -3.63 -21.73
C ALA A 98 -4.35 -3.46 -21.62
N LEU A 99 -3.61 -4.56 -21.44
CA LEU A 99 -2.19 -4.50 -21.07
C LEU A 99 -1.25 -5.01 -22.13
N LYS A 100 -1.70 -5.90 -23.02
CA LYS A 100 -0.83 -6.50 -24.04
C LYS A 100 -0.14 -5.47 -24.94
N GLU A 101 -0.81 -4.34 -25.17
CA GLU A 101 -0.36 -3.27 -26.06
C GLU A 101 0.06 -2.01 -25.30
N SER A 102 0.24 -2.09 -23.99
CA SER A 102 0.60 -0.91 -23.20
C SER A 102 2.11 -0.74 -23.06
N ALA A 103 2.59 0.50 -23.15
CA ALA A 103 3.98 0.85 -22.89
C ALA A 103 4.43 0.46 -21.45
N TYR A 104 3.52 0.46 -20.49
CA TYR A 104 3.77 -0.04 -19.14
C TYR A 104 4.19 -1.51 -19.14
N TRP A 105 3.51 -2.34 -19.96
CA TRP A 105 3.79 -3.75 -20.06
C TRP A 105 5.12 -4.05 -20.71
N GLU A 106 5.42 -3.36 -21.82
CA GLU A 106 6.70 -3.44 -22.52
C GLU A 106 7.86 -3.09 -21.55
N GLN A 107 7.79 -1.93 -20.91
CA GLN A 107 8.80 -1.48 -19.96
C GLN A 107 8.94 -2.43 -18.76
N LYS A 108 7.84 -3.03 -18.30
CA LYS A 108 7.85 -3.97 -17.19
C LYS A 108 8.65 -5.24 -17.52
N TRP A 109 8.47 -5.79 -18.72
CA TRP A 109 9.25 -6.94 -19.17
C TRP A 109 10.72 -6.60 -19.36
N ASP A 110 11.03 -5.48 -19.98
CA ASP A 110 12.39 -5.04 -20.21
C ASP A 110 13.15 -4.83 -18.89
N SER A 111 12.48 -4.24 -17.90
CA SER A 111 13.09 -3.94 -16.61
C SER A 111 13.33 -5.16 -15.72
N GLN A 112 12.56 -6.23 -15.91
CA GLN A 112 12.67 -7.40 -15.06
C GLN A 112 13.66 -8.45 -15.57
N HIS A 113 14.02 -8.45 -16.85
CA HIS A 113 14.96 -9.39 -17.48
C HIS A 113 14.77 -10.85 -17.05
N VAL A 114 13.55 -11.24 -16.77
CA VAL A 114 13.24 -12.57 -16.25
C VAL A 114 12.76 -13.41 -17.43
N ASP A 115 13.32 -14.58 -17.56
CA ASP A 115 12.75 -15.57 -18.44
C ASP A 115 11.32 -15.88 -17.98
N LYS A 116 10.37 -15.81 -18.90
CA LYS A 116 8.95 -16.06 -18.60
C LYS A 116 8.73 -17.40 -17.91
N ASP A 117 9.56 -18.37 -18.28
CA ASP A 117 9.47 -19.73 -17.77
C ASP A 117 10.02 -19.85 -16.34
N ASP A 118 11.00 -19.02 -15.94
CA ASP A 118 11.57 -19.02 -14.59
C ASP A 118 10.67 -18.36 -13.55
N LEU A 119 9.82 -17.42 -13.97
CA LEU A 119 8.94 -16.69 -13.04
C LEU A 119 7.79 -17.54 -12.49
N TYR A 120 7.30 -18.51 -13.27
CA TYR A 120 6.03 -19.18 -12.98
C TYR A 120 6.01 -20.65 -13.44
N SER A 121 7.19 -21.26 -13.54
CA SER A 121 7.38 -22.60 -14.09
C SER A 121 6.68 -23.73 -13.32
N GLU A 122 6.19 -23.48 -12.13
CA GLU A 122 5.56 -24.53 -11.31
C GLU A 122 4.05 -24.64 -11.49
N ASP A 123 3.36 -23.65 -12.06
CA ASP A 123 1.89 -23.57 -12.02
C ASP A 123 1.20 -23.51 -13.40
N ASP A 124 1.87 -23.70 -14.52
CA ASP A 124 1.33 -23.60 -15.90
C ASP A 124 0.53 -22.29 -16.19
N VAL A 125 0.75 -21.26 -15.37
CA VAL A 125 0.04 -19.99 -15.50
C VAL A 125 0.88 -19.02 -16.31
N ASP A 126 0.31 -18.47 -17.37
CA ASP A 126 0.97 -17.41 -18.14
C ASP A 126 1.36 -16.26 -17.20
N PRO A 127 2.62 -15.84 -17.13
CA PRO A 127 3.10 -14.76 -16.29
C PRO A 127 2.29 -13.48 -16.41
N ARG A 128 1.73 -13.22 -17.59
CA ARG A 128 0.84 -12.08 -17.86
C ARG A 128 -0.48 -12.20 -17.12
N GLU A 129 -0.98 -13.41 -16.90
CA GLU A 129 -2.18 -13.67 -16.11
C GLU A 129 -1.94 -13.45 -14.63
N TYR A 130 -0.73 -13.76 -14.20
CA TYR A 130 -0.34 -13.58 -12.81
C TYR A 130 -0.39 -12.13 -12.34
N HIS A 131 0.18 -11.21 -13.11
CA HIS A 131 0.13 -9.80 -12.77
C HIS A 131 -1.25 -9.15 -12.98
N PHE A 132 -2.05 -9.71 -13.90
CA PHE A 132 -3.18 -8.99 -14.45
C PHE A 132 -4.42 -9.87 -14.66
N GLY A 133 -4.33 -11.14 -14.33
CA GLY A 133 -5.39 -12.12 -14.50
C GLY A 133 -6.30 -12.30 -13.29
N ASP A 134 -6.66 -13.52 -12.99
CA ASP A 134 -7.54 -13.83 -11.88
C ASP A 134 -6.81 -13.66 -10.53
N SER A 135 -7.49 -13.07 -9.56
CA SER A 135 -7.00 -12.91 -8.18
C SER A 135 -6.73 -14.24 -7.46
N ASN A 136 -7.21 -15.36 -7.98
CA ASN A 136 -6.93 -16.68 -7.41
C ASN A 136 -5.44 -17.05 -7.41
N VAL A 137 -4.65 -16.38 -8.25
CA VAL A 137 -3.19 -16.56 -8.31
C VAL A 137 -2.47 -15.71 -7.26
N LEU A 138 -3.09 -14.61 -6.82
CA LEU A 138 -2.57 -13.72 -5.79
C LEU A 138 -3.11 -14.17 -4.43
N LYS A 139 -2.34 -14.98 -3.74
CA LYS A 139 -2.72 -15.45 -2.41
C LYS A 139 -2.35 -14.40 -1.36
N TYR A 140 -3.34 -13.89 -0.65
CA TYR A 140 -3.10 -13.12 0.55
C TYR A 140 -2.47 -13.98 1.64
N ASP A 141 -1.67 -13.39 2.48
CA ASP A 141 -1.25 -14.02 3.73
C ASP A 141 -2.51 -14.41 4.53
N GLN A 142 -2.54 -15.63 5.06
CA GLN A 142 -3.69 -16.14 5.82
C GLN A 142 -4.04 -15.25 7.02
N ILE A 143 -3.03 -14.58 7.59
CA ILE A 143 -3.19 -13.69 8.75
C ILE A 143 -3.88 -12.38 8.37
N SER A 144 -3.71 -11.92 7.13
CA SER A 144 -4.18 -10.63 6.63
C SER A 144 -5.19 -10.74 5.49
N GLN A 145 -5.88 -11.89 5.39
CA GLN A 145 -6.90 -12.10 4.38
C GLN A 145 -8.03 -11.08 4.49
N PRO A 146 -8.62 -10.68 3.35
CA PRO A 146 -9.85 -9.88 3.36
C PRO A 146 -10.96 -10.60 4.10
N HIS A 147 -11.73 -9.87 4.90
CA HIS A 147 -12.98 -10.33 5.50
C HIS A 147 -14.14 -10.15 4.51
N ALA A 148 -15.26 -10.82 4.78
CA ALA A 148 -16.45 -10.74 3.91
C ALA A 148 -17.01 -9.33 3.74
N ASP A 149 -16.80 -8.47 4.74
CA ASP A 149 -17.27 -7.08 4.76
C ASP A 149 -16.24 -6.08 4.22
N ASP A 150 -15.04 -6.53 3.87
CA ASP A 150 -14.01 -5.68 3.27
C ASP A 150 -14.31 -5.44 1.78
N TYR A 151 -13.82 -4.32 1.27
CA TYR A 151 -13.91 -3.98 -0.14
C TYR A 151 -12.66 -4.43 -0.88
N PHE A 152 -12.83 -4.69 -2.18
CA PHE A 152 -11.76 -5.20 -3.02
C PHE A 152 -11.72 -4.51 -4.37
N ILE A 153 -10.54 -3.96 -4.71
CA ILE A 153 -10.25 -3.31 -6.01
C ILE A 153 -9.10 -4.03 -6.69
N ARG A 154 -9.29 -4.35 -7.95
CA ARG A 154 -8.25 -4.87 -8.84
C ARG A 154 -7.68 -3.75 -9.68
N LYS A 155 -6.37 -3.63 -9.71
CA LYS A 155 -5.66 -2.59 -10.46
C LYS A 155 -4.81 -3.17 -11.58
N HIS A 156 -4.58 -2.34 -12.60
CA HIS A 156 -3.86 -2.72 -13.82
C HIS A 156 -2.40 -2.27 -13.82
N THR A 157 -2.11 -1.18 -13.11
CA THR A 157 -0.80 -0.54 -13.05
C THR A 157 -0.41 -0.33 -11.59
N HIS A 158 0.59 0.51 -11.33
CA HIS A 158 0.97 0.83 -9.96
C HIS A 158 -0.15 1.53 -9.19
N SER A 159 -0.85 2.49 -9.80
CA SER A 159 -1.92 3.21 -9.10
C SER A 159 -3.20 2.40 -8.99
N GLY A 160 -3.75 2.37 -7.78
CA GLY A 160 -5.08 1.81 -7.51
C GLY A 160 -6.23 2.60 -8.11
N PHE A 161 -5.98 3.83 -8.58
CA PHE A 161 -7.01 4.68 -9.19
C PHE A 161 -7.03 4.62 -10.71
N PHE A 162 -5.93 4.16 -11.34
CA PHE A 162 -5.84 4.15 -12.80
C PHE A 162 -6.76 3.09 -13.39
N ASP A 163 -7.75 3.52 -14.15
CA ASP A 163 -8.73 2.66 -14.84
C ASP A 163 -9.41 1.63 -13.91
N THR A 164 -9.71 2.03 -12.69
CA THR A 164 -10.40 1.20 -11.69
C THR A 164 -11.65 1.90 -11.15
N ARG A 165 -12.40 1.21 -10.33
CA ARG A 165 -13.56 1.76 -9.64
C ARG A 165 -13.25 2.29 -8.24
N LEU A 166 -11.98 2.47 -7.86
CA LEU A 166 -11.61 2.89 -6.51
C LEU A 166 -12.20 4.27 -6.17
N ASP A 167 -12.05 5.27 -7.04
CA ASP A 167 -12.61 6.60 -6.81
C ASP A 167 -14.13 6.59 -6.67
N THR A 168 -14.81 5.81 -7.51
CA THR A 168 -16.27 5.63 -7.42
C THR A 168 -16.68 5.00 -6.08
N LEU A 169 -15.97 3.96 -5.63
CA LEU A 169 -16.23 3.30 -4.35
C LEU A 169 -16.05 4.28 -3.20
N LEU A 170 -14.92 4.99 -3.14
CA LEU A 170 -14.62 5.94 -2.08
C LEU A 170 -15.66 7.06 -1.99
N ARG A 171 -16.09 7.61 -3.13
CA ARG A 171 -17.14 8.63 -3.18
C ARG A 171 -18.47 8.11 -2.70
N ASN A 172 -18.85 6.90 -3.08
CA ASN A 172 -20.09 6.27 -2.63
C ASN A 172 -20.09 6.00 -1.13
N LEU A 173 -18.95 5.70 -0.55
CA LEU A 173 -18.75 5.55 0.89
C LEU A 173 -18.65 6.88 1.63
N GLY A 174 -18.60 8.02 0.93
CA GLY A 174 -18.41 9.34 1.52
C GLY A 174 -17.00 9.60 2.05
N VAL A 175 -16.04 8.78 1.67
CA VAL A 175 -14.64 8.87 2.15
C VAL A 175 -13.96 10.12 1.65
N LYS A 176 -13.25 10.79 2.55
CA LYS A 176 -12.38 11.95 2.29
C LYS A 176 -10.95 11.73 2.79
N ASN A 177 -10.77 10.82 3.73
CA ASN A 177 -9.50 10.56 4.38
C ASN A 177 -9.09 9.11 4.18
N LEU A 178 -7.83 8.90 3.83
CA LEU A 178 -7.25 7.58 3.59
C LEU A 178 -6.09 7.33 4.56
N ILE A 179 -6.21 6.27 5.34
CA ILE A 179 -5.11 5.69 6.11
C ILE A 179 -4.48 4.62 5.23
N CYS A 180 -3.24 4.82 4.79
CA CYS A 180 -2.60 4.00 3.76
C CYS A 180 -1.53 3.07 4.34
N VAL A 181 -1.58 1.80 3.96
CA VAL A 181 -0.62 0.74 4.31
C VAL A 181 -0.35 -0.17 3.11
N GLY A 182 0.74 -0.93 3.14
CA GLY A 182 1.06 -1.93 2.12
C GLY A 182 2.30 -1.61 1.29
N PHE A 183 2.43 -2.16 0.08
CA PHE A 183 3.67 -2.20 -0.69
C PHE A 183 3.49 -1.85 -2.17
N ALA A 184 4.59 -1.55 -2.86
CA ALA A 184 5.80 -0.98 -2.34
C ALA A 184 5.67 0.56 -2.32
N LEU A 185 6.36 1.20 -1.35
CA LEU A 185 6.24 2.64 -1.13
C LEU A 185 6.66 3.49 -2.34
N ASP A 186 7.67 3.05 -3.07
CA ASP A 186 8.19 3.70 -4.28
C ASP A 186 7.45 3.29 -5.57
N MET A 187 6.48 2.39 -5.48
CA MET A 187 5.70 1.86 -6.60
C MET A 187 4.19 1.98 -6.33
N CYS A 188 3.55 0.84 -6.03
CA CYS A 188 2.09 0.77 -6.00
C CYS A 188 1.46 1.61 -4.89
N LEU A 189 2.00 1.57 -3.68
CA LEU A 189 1.50 2.40 -2.58
C LEU A 189 1.72 3.88 -2.88
N GLY A 190 2.94 4.27 -3.28
CA GLY A 190 3.28 5.66 -3.58
C GLY A 190 2.45 6.24 -4.73
N ALA A 191 2.33 5.51 -5.83
CA ALA A 191 1.51 5.91 -6.98
C ALA A 191 0.03 6.07 -6.59
N THR A 192 -0.50 5.14 -5.77
CA THR A 192 -1.88 5.21 -5.30
C THR A 192 -2.11 6.42 -4.38
N MET A 193 -1.18 6.69 -3.45
CA MET A 193 -1.28 7.86 -2.56
C MET A 193 -1.17 9.18 -3.33
N MET A 194 -0.30 9.26 -4.33
CA MET A 194 -0.17 10.44 -5.19
C MET A 194 -1.47 10.70 -5.97
N ASP A 195 -2.04 9.67 -6.55
CA ASP A 195 -3.33 9.76 -7.25
C ASP A 195 -4.49 10.10 -6.32
N ALA A 196 -4.47 9.62 -5.06
CA ALA A 196 -5.43 10.00 -4.03
C ALA A 196 -5.36 11.51 -3.75
N LEU A 197 -4.16 12.06 -3.56
CA LEU A 197 -3.94 13.48 -3.35
C LEU A 197 -4.52 14.32 -4.49
N TRP A 198 -4.23 13.94 -5.76
CA TRP A 198 -4.74 14.66 -6.93
C TRP A 198 -6.27 14.59 -7.07
N ARG A 199 -6.92 13.62 -6.43
CA ARG A 199 -8.37 13.48 -6.34
C ARG A 199 -8.97 14.11 -5.09
N ASN A 200 -8.17 14.88 -4.34
CA ASN A 200 -8.57 15.60 -3.15
C ASN A 200 -8.91 14.71 -1.93
N TYR A 201 -8.30 13.53 -1.83
CA TYR A 201 -8.30 12.76 -0.59
C TYR A 201 -7.16 13.23 0.32
N ARG A 202 -7.43 13.35 1.61
CA ARG A 202 -6.37 13.55 2.60
C ARG A 202 -5.68 12.23 2.88
N VAL A 203 -4.36 12.19 2.73
CA VAL A 203 -3.55 10.99 2.87
C VAL A 203 -2.79 11.01 4.19
N LEU A 204 -2.91 9.94 4.98
CA LEU A 204 -2.04 9.60 6.09
C LEU A 204 -1.46 8.21 5.85
N MET A 205 -0.15 8.09 5.77
CA MET A 205 0.54 6.81 5.65
C MET A 205 1.04 6.33 7.01
N LEU A 206 0.84 5.06 7.33
CA LEU A 206 1.50 4.43 8.48
C LEU A 206 2.90 3.99 8.03
N ARG A 207 3.91 4.79 8.37
CA ARG A 207 5.26 4.69 7.81
C ARG A 207 6.02 3.41 8.18
N ASP A 208 5.59 2.71 9.19
CA ASP A 208 6.12 1.42 9.62
C ASP A 208 5.33 0.22 9.05
N CYS A 209 4.30 0.49 8.22
CA CYS A 209 3.49 -0.49 7.50
C CYS A 209 3.85 -0.59 6.01
N THR A 210 5.06 -0.23 5.65
CA THR A 210 5.53 -0.23 4.26
C THR A 210 7.06 -0.25 4.18
N TYR A 211 7.58 -0.51 2.98
CA TYR A 211 8.97 -0.23 2.58
C TYR A 211 9.03 0.05 1.08
N ALA A 212 10.12 0.67 0.63
CA ALA A 212 10.45 0.83 -0.79
C ALA A 212 11.32 -0.34 -1.27
N VAL A 213 11.34 -0.59 -2.57
CA VAL A 213 12.20 -1.63 -3.17
C VAL A 213 13.65 -1.17 -3.12
N GLU A 214 14.39 -1.64 -2.13
CA GLU A 214 15.82 -1.35 -1.99
C GLU A 214 16.63 -2.04 -3.09
N LEU A 215 17.40 -1.27 -3.86
CA LEU A 215 18.22 -1.79 -4.94
C LEU A 215 19.61 -2.16 -4.41
N PRO A 216 20.00 -3.44 -4.46
CA PRO A 216 21.30 -3.88 -3.94
C PRO A 216 22.48 -3.13 -4.57
N GLY A 217 23.40 -2.65 -3.76
CA GLY A 217 24.62 -2.00 -4.19
C GLY A 217 24.47 -0.55 -4.69
N ILE A 218 23.26 0.03 -4.63
CA ILE A 218 23.03 1.42 -5.02
C ILE A 218 23.02 2.33 -3.80
N ASP A 219 22.23 2.00 -2.81
CA ASP A 219 22.08 2.80 -1.59
C ASP A 219 22.37 1.94 -0.34
N PRO A 220 22.72 2.55 0.80
CA PRO A 220 22.77 1.86 2.07
C PRO A 220 21.40 1.26 2.41
N PRO A 221 21.33 0.07 3.04
CA PRO A 221 20.07 -0.57 3.39
C PRO A 221 19.13 0.37 4.18
N GLY A 222 17.87 0.44 3.78
CA GLY A 222 16.84 1.28 4.40
C GLY A 222 16.87 2.76 4.00
N SER A 223 17.92 3.21 3.28
CA SER A 223 18.05 4.64 2.92
C SER A 223 17.05 5.07 1.85
N TRP A 224 16.72 4.21 0.91
CA TRP A 224 15.72 4.47 -0.12
C TRP A 224 14.32 4.57 0.48
N THR A 225 13.97 3.64 1.35
CA THR A 225 12.72 3.69 2.12
C THR A 225 12.61 4.98 2.94
N ALA A 226 13.67 5.36 3.65
CA ALA A 226 13.69 6.60 4.43
C ALA A 226 13.50 7.86 3.57
N ARG A 227 14.10 7.91 2.39
CA ARG A 227 13.92 9.01 1.41
C ARG A 227 12.48 9.08 0.91
N TRP A 228 11.90 7.93 0.59
CA TRP A 228 10.50 7.90 0.13
C TRP A 228 9.51 8.29 1.23
N ILE A 229 9.74 7.88 2.49
CA ILE A 229 8.93 8.37 3.62
C ILE A 229 9.02 9.89 3.70
N THR A 230 10.23 10.45 3.62
CA THR A 230 10.42 11.92 3.61
C THR A 230 9.73 12.57 2.41
N TYR A 231 9.77 11.94 1.23
CA TYR A 231 9.05 12.45 0.06
C TYR A 231 7.54 12.50 0.27
N VAL A 232 6.95 11.46 0.87
CA VAL A 232 5.53 11.47 1.26
C VAL A 232 5.23 12.65 2.18
N GLU A 233 6.06 12.88 3.17
CA GLU A 233 5.90 13.97 4.15
C GLU A 233 6.10 15.37 3.58
N CYS A 234 6.85 15.47 2.48
CA CYS A 234 7.05 16.71 1.74
C CYS A 234 5.92 17.03 0.77
N ALA A 235 5.41 16.02 0.06
CA ALA A 235 4.72 16.24 -1.21
C ALA A 235 3.36 15.55 -1.32
N ILE A 236 3.06 14.54 -0.49
CA ILE A 236 1.83 13.74 -0.63
C ILE A 236 0.89 13.92 0.54
N GLY A 237 1.39 13.81 1.77
CA GLY A 237 0.51 13.81 2.94
C GLY A 237 1.27 13.77 4.25
N TYR A 238 0.66 13.14 5.23
CA TYR A 238 1.21 13.00 6.57
C TYR A 238 1.61 11.55 6.82
N THR A 239 2.48 11.32 7.81
CA THR A 239 2.77 9.98 8.28
C THR A 239 2.51 9.84 9.78
N SER A 240 2.09 8.64 10.19
CA SER A 240 1.99 8.23 11.59
C SER A 240 2.59 6.83 11.75
N THR A 241 2.30 6.15 12.85
CA THR A 241 2.74 4.77 13.11
C THR A 241 1.56 3.83 13.32
N SER A 242 1.78 2.54 13.07
CA SER A 242 0.80 1.49 13.36
C SER A 242 0.39 1.47 14.82
N ALA A 243 1.35 1.61 15.75
CA ALA A 243 1.08 1.64 17.17
C ALA A 243 0.14 2.78 17.56
N ALA A 244 0.42 4.02 17.10
CA ALA A 244 -0.44 5.17 17.38
C ALA A 244 -1.86 4.99 16.84
N PHE A 245 -2.00 4.37 15.65
CA PHE A 245 -3.30 4.10 15.07
C PHE A 245 -4.08 3.04 15.88
N VAL A 246 -3.44 1.94 16.27
CA VAL A 246 -4.05 0.85 17.04
C VAL A 246 -4.46 1.33 18.44
N ASP A 247 -3.62 2.11 19.10
CA ASP A 247 -3.92 2.71 20.40
C ASP A 247 -5.17 3.60 20.30
N GLU A 248 -5.25 4.41 19.26
CA GLU A 248 -6.38 5.31 19.04
C GLU A 248 -7.67 4.56 18.67
N CYS A 249 -7.57 3.48 17.87
CA CYS A 249 -8.72 2.59 17.62
C CYS A 249 -9.25 1.98 18.92
N SER A 250 -8.35 1.55 19.81
CA SER A 250 -8.72 0.97 21.11
C SER A 250 -9.44 1.99 22.02
N ARG A 251 -9.01 3.26 21.96
CA ARG A 251 -9.64 4.36 22.72
C ARG A 251 -11.05 4.68 22.21
N VAL A 252 -11.26 4.63 20.89
CA VAL A 252 -12.54 4.94 20.26
C VAL A 252 -13.54 3.79 20.44
N GLY A 253 -13.07 2.53 20.40
CA GLY A 253 -13.90 1.34 20.53
C GLY A 253 -14.27 0.97 21.97
N SER A 254 -13.76 1.72 22.97
CA SER A 254 -14.07 1.53 24.40
C SER A 254 -15.19 2.44 24.84
#